data_5def43cf5225323dfca0d5a574be44fd
#
_entry.id   5def43cf5225323dfca0d5a574be44fd
#
_cell.length_a   1.000
_cell.length_b   1.000
_cell.length_c   1.000
_cell.angle_alpha   90.00
_cell.angle_beta   90.00
_cell.angle_gamma   90.00
#
_symmetry.space_group_name_H-M   'P 1'
#
loop_
_entity.id
_entity.type
_entity.pdbx_description
1 polymer ?
#
loop_
_entity_poly.entity_id
_entity_poly.type
_entity_poly.pdbx_seq_one_letter_code
_entity_poly.pdbx_strand_id
1 'polypeptide(L)'
;RAKLVLRLPTTLADHAAACLSGQQLNMAVNTGQPGEVSLLLGKSKLHQIRPYSTVHAQLVTGTSDELIFTDYINSQLSEMGIAGKLICGKRRTLVGNQQSIHGYSLVVHDLKPKASLQLQYAGLGAERRFGCGIFVPHKTISGLGDD
;
A
#
# COMPACT_ATOMS: atom_id res chain seq x y z
N ARG A 1 -15.97 -0.17 -11.64
CA ARG A 1 -16.22 0.59 -10.41
C ARG A 1 -14.92 0.70 -9.64
N ALA A 2 -14.34 1.90 -9.58
CA ALA A 2 -13.11 2.16 -8.85
C ALA A 2 -13.39 2.38 -7.35
N LYS A 3 -12.42 2.07 -6.50
CA LYS A 3 -12.45 2.36 -5.07
C LYS A 3 -11.29 3.27 -4.72
N LEU A 4 -11.60 4.39 -4.07
CA LEU A 4 -10.58 5.19 -3.39
C LEU A 4 -10.45 4.68 -1.95
N VAL A 5 -9.26 4.28 -1.57
CA VAL A 5 -8.96 3.81 -0.21
C VAL A 5 -8.00 4.79 0.43
N LEU A 6 -8.40 5.32 1.57
CA LEU A 6 -7.56 6.18 2.40
C LEU A 6 -7.22 5.47 3.70
N ARG A 7 -5.97 5.59 4.12
CA ARG A 7 -5.53 5.12 5.43
C ARG A 7 -5.26 6.33 6.30
N LEU A 8 -6.04 6.47 7.35
CA LEU A 8 -6.06 7.65 8.20
C LEU A 8 -6.07 7.24 9.68
N PRO A 9 -5.58 8.09 10.58
CA PRO A 9 -5.88 7.98 11.99
C PRO A 9 -7.39 8.01 12.22
N THR A 10 -7.88 7.22 13.17
CA THR A 10 -9.32 7.11 13.49
C THR A 10 -9.95 8.48 13.79
N THR A 11 -9.19 9.37 14.43
CA THR A 11 -9.62 10.74 14.77
C THR A 11 -9.92 11.61 13.55
N LEU A 12 -9.38 11.29 12.39
CA LEU A 12 -9.59 12.05 11.14
C LEU A 12 -10.60 11.42 10.20
N ALA A 13 -11.06 10.20 10.50
CA ALA A 13 -11.89 9.42 9.59
C ALA A 13 -13.24 10.10 9.28
N ASP A 14 -13.94 10.61 10.29
CA ASP A 14 -15.24 11.27 10.12
C ASP A 14 -15.09 12.58 9.35
N HIS A 15 -14.05 13.36 9.67
CA HIS A 15 -13.77 14.61 8.96
C HIS A 15 -13.44 14.37 7.49
N ALA A 16 -12.60 13.39 7.18
CA ALA A 16 -12.27 13.02 5.81
C ALA A 16 -13.50 12.53 5.03
N ALA A 17 -14.36 11.73 5.66
CA ALA A 17 -15.60 11.26 5.08
C ALA A 17 -16.54 12.42 4.72
N ALA A 18 -16.69 13.39 5.63
CA ALA A 18 -17.52 14.57 5.40
C ALA A 18 -16.96 15.47 4.29
N CYS A 19 -15.65 15.68 4.25
CA CYS A 19 -15.00 16.53 3.24
C CYS A 19 -14.99 15.92 1.83
N LEU A 20 -14.86 14.61 1.72
CA LEU A 20 -14.68 13.93 0.43
C LEU A 20 -15.98 13.44 -0.18
N SER A 21 -17.00 13.19 0.62
CA SER A 21 -18.29 12.70 0.11
C SER A 21 -18.95 13.71 -0.83
N GLY A 22 -19.30 13.28 -2.01
CA GLY A 22 -19.89 14.11 -3.05
C GLY A 22 -18.90 14.95 -3.86
N GLN A 23 -17.60 14.87 -3.55
CA GLN A 23 -16.57 15.58 -4.32
C GLN A 23 -16.29 14.88 -5.66
N GLN A 24 -15.95 15.69 -6.63
CA GLN A 24 -15.54 15.24 -7.95
C GLN A 24 -14.01 15.33 -8.07
N LEU A 25 -13.38 14.21 -8.40
CA LEU A 25 -11.95 14.15 -8.66
C LEU A 25 -11.71 14.03 -10.16
N ASN A 26 -10.94 14.94 -10.72
CA ASN A 26 -10.48 14.86 -12.08
C ASN A 26 -9.08 14.25 -12.10
N MET A 27 -8.93 13.14 -12.82
CA MET A 27 -7.67 12.43 -12.94
C MET A 27 -7.24 12.38 -14.39
N ALA A 28 -5.98 12.74 -14.65
CA ALA A 28 -5.36 12.49 -15.93
C ALA A 28 -5.10 10.98 -16.10
N VAL A 29 -5.57 10.39 -17.17
CA VAL A 29 -5.35 8.97 -17.48
C VAL A 29 -4.42 8.88 -18.67
N ASN A 30 -3.26 8.27 -18.45
CA ASN A 30 -2.27 8.02 -19.48
C ASN A 30 -2.48 6.62 -20.09
N THR A 31 -3.50 6.47 -20.92
CA THR A 31 -3.77 5.26 -21.68
C THR A 31 -3.53 5.46 -23.19
N GLY A 32 -2.31 5.92 -23.55
CA GLY A 32 -1.93 6.10 -24.96
C GLY A 32 -2.58 7.30 -25.66
N GLN A 33 -3.63 7.90 -25.11
CA GLN A 33 -4.18 9.20 -25.49
C GLN A 33 -4.41 10.02 -24.22
N PRO A 34 -4.11 11.33 -24.23
CA PRO A 34 -4.39 12.20 -23.08
C PRO A 34 -5.91 12.28 -22.90
N GLY A 35 -6.39 11.81 -21.76
CA GLY A 35 -7.78 11.90 -21.35
C GLY A 35 -7.90 12.25 -19.88
N GLU A 36 -8.94 12.98 -19.52
CA GLU A 36 -9.33 13.21 -18.14
C GLU A 36 -10.50 12.29 -17.78
N VAL A 37 -10.38 11.60 -16.66
CA VAL A 37 -11.47 10.84 -16.05
C VAL A 37 -11.94 11.55 -14.81
N SER A 38 -13.23 11.80 -14.75
CA SER A 38 -13.87 12.38 -13.58
C SER A 38 -14.49 11.28 -12.72
N LEU A 39 -14.13 11.25 -11.46
CA LEU A 39 -14.65 10.33 -10.46
C LEU A 39 -15.50 11.09 -9.45
N LEU A 40 -16.76 10.67 -9.28
CA LEU A 40 -17.61 11.15 -8.22
C LEU A 40 -17.42 10.26 -6.97
N LEU A 41 -17.04 10.86 -5.87
CA LEU A 41 -16.89 10.17 -4.60
C LEU A 41 -18.26 9.99 -3.93
N GLY A 42 -18.65 8.75 -3.76
CA GLY A 42 -19.87 8.40 -3.05
C GLY A 42 -19.69 8.35 -1.53
N LYS A 43 -20.61 7.68 -0.87
CA LYS A 43 -20.54 7.45 0.58
C LYS A 43 -19.34 6.57 0.92
N SER A 44 -18.62 6.95 1.96
CA SER A 44 -17.52 6.17 2.49
C SER A 44 -18.00 5.05 3.43
N LYS A 45 -17.18 4.02 3.55
CA LYS A 45 -17.30 2.99 4.59
C LYS A 45 -16.01 2.99 5.41
N LEU A 46 -16.17 3.01 6.73
CA LEU A 46 -15.06 2.85 7.64
C LEU A 46 -14.72 1.37 7.78
N HIS A 47 -13.45 1.03 7.59
CA HIS A 47 -12.94 -0.31 7.80
C HIS A 47 -11.81 -0.27 8.82
N GLN A 48 -11.99 -1.00 9.91
CA GLN A 48 -10.93 -1.18 10.89
C GLN A 48 -9.83 -2.09 10.31
N ILE A 49 -8.58 -1.71 10.54
CA ILE A 49 -7.44 -2.56 10.18
C ILE A 49 -7.45 -3.80 11.09
N ARG A 50 -7.33 -4.96 10.47
CA ARG A 50 -7.26 -6.25 11.16
C ARG A 50 -5.94 -6.94 10.88
N PRO A 51 -5.47 -7.81 11.79
CA PRO A 51 -4.26 -8.58 11.54
C PRO A 51 -4.50 -9.67 10.48
N TYR A 52 -3.55 -9.79 9.57
CA TYR A 52 -3.47 -10.86 8.57
C TYR A 52 -2.06 -11.43 8.57
N SER A 53 -1.92 -12.72 8.40
CA SER A 53 -0.60 -13.38 8.34
C SER A 53 0.20 -13.00 7.10
N THR A 54 -0.48 -12.55 6.06
CA THR A 54 0.13 -12.11 4.80
C THR A 54 -0.45 -10.78 4.38
N VAL A 55 0.44 -9.82 4.16
CA VAL A 55 0.09 -8.49 3.68
C VAL A 55 0.97 -8.10 2.50
N HIS A 56 0.47 -7.22 1.64
CA HIS A 56 1.24 -6.76 0.49
C HIS A 56 1.17 -5.25 0.30
N ALA A 57 2.21 -4.67 -0.27
CA ALA A 57 2.25 -3.31 -0.76
C ALA A 57 2.51 -3.31 -2.25
N GLN A 58 1.78 -2.47 -2.98
CA GLN A 58 1.91 -2.39 -4.43
C GLN A 58 3.23 -1.78 -4.87
N LEU A 59 3.72 -0.81 -4.12
CA LEU A 59 5.00 -0.17 -4.33
C LEU A 59 5.58 0.27 -2.99
N VAL A 60 6.76 -0.19 -2.66
CA VAL A 60 7.60 0.35 -1.59
C VAL A 60 8.80 1.02 -2.23
N THR A 61 9.03 2.28 -1.88
CA THR A 61 10.11 3.08 -2.47
C THR A 61 11.49 2.53 -2.11
N GLY A 62 12.39 2.55 -3.07
CA GLY A 62 13.76 2.08 -2.85
C GLY A 62 14.63 2.21 -4.08
N THR A 63 15.84 1.67 -3.97
CA THR A 63 16.86 1.69 -5.02
C THR A 63 16.45 0.82 -6.21
N SER A 64 17.18 0.97 -7.32
CA SER A 64 16.96 0.15 -8.51
C SER A 64 17.56 -1.26 -8.41
N ASP A 65 18.42 -1.50 -7.43
CA ASP A 65 19.03 -2.79 -7.16
C ASP A 65 18.15 -3.58 -6.17
N GLU A 66 17.66 -4.72 -6.60
CA GLU A 66 16.74 -5.56 -5.82
C GLU A 66 17.40 -6.14 -4.57
N LEU A 67 18.67 -6.51 -4.63
CA LEU A 67 19.38 -7.07 -3.47
C LEU A 67 19.57 -6.02 -2.40
N ILE A 68 20.05 -4.84 -2.78
CA ILE A 68 20.22 -3.70 -1.86
C ILE A 68 18.86 -3.29 -1.27
N PHE A 69 17.83 -3.26 -2.09
CA PHE A 69 16.48 -2.97 -1.65
C PHE A 69 15.96 -4.00 -0.64
N THR A 70 16.14 -5.28 -0.92
CA THR A 70 15.69 -6.37 -0.03
C THR A 70 16.43 -6.33 1.31
N ASP A 71 17.73 -6.09 1.30
CA ASP A 71 18.53 -5.95 2.52
C ASP A 71 18.08 -4.75 3.36
N TYR A 72 17.80 -3.63 2.72
CA TYR A 72 17.28 -2.44 3.38
C TYR A 72 15.91 -2.71 4.03
N ILE A 73 15.00 -3.37 3.34
CA ILE A 73 13.68 -3.71 3.88
C ILE A 73 13.79 -4.70 5.04
N ASN A 74 14.65 -5.72 4.92
CA ASN A 74 14.90 -6.64 6.02
C ASN A 74 15.45 -5.94 7.26
N SER A 75 16.34 -4.96 7.08
CA SER A 75 16.84 -4.13 8.18
C SER A 75 15.72 -3.33 8.84
N GLN A 76 14.84 -2.72 8.06
CA GLN A 76 13.70 -1.97 8.60
C GLN A 76 12.73 -2.87 9.39
N LEU A 77 12.41 -4.05 8.88
CA LEU A 77 11.57 -5.01 9.58
C LEU A 77 12.21 -5.45 10.90
N SER A 78 13.52 -5.68 10.88
CA SER A 78 14.31 -6.05 12.07
C SER A 78 14.30 -4.95 13.13
N GLU A 79 14.51 -3.69 12.73
CA GLU A 79 14.44 -2.52 13.62
C GLU A 79 13.05 -2.35 14.26
N MET A 80 12.00 -2.69 13.53
CA MET A 80 10.64 -2.69 14.04
C MET A 80 10.31 -3.92 14.92
N GLY A 81 11.23 -4.87 15.03
CA GLY A 81 11.02 -6.13 15.75
C GLY A 81 10.00 -7.05 15.07
N ILE A 82 9.82 -6.90 13.77
CA ILE A 82 8.89 -7.70 12.97
C ILE A 82 9.61 -8.91 12.41
N ALA A 83 9.22 -10.09 12.88
CA ALA A 83 9.62 -11.35 12.28
C ALA A 83 8.58 -11.74 11.21
N GLY A 84 9.03 -11.84 9.98
CA GLY A 84 8.22 -12.23 8.83
C GLY A 84 9.13 -12.61 7.67
N LYS A 85 8.57 -13.22 6.64
CA LYS A 85 9.28 -13.56 5.42
C LYS A 85 8.91 -12.57 4.32
N LEU A 86 9.91 -12.12 3.60
CA LEU A 86 9.79 -11.12 2.55
C LEU A 86 9.83 -11.79 1.17
N ILE A 87 8.90 -11.41 0.32
CA ILE A 87 8.94 -11.71 -1.12
C ILE A 87 8.98 -10.37 -1.86
N CYS A 88 10.09 -10.11 -2.52
CA CYS A 88 10.23 -8.99 -3.44
C CYS A 88 9.57 -9.35 -4.77
N GLY A 89 8.66 -8.52 -5.20
CA GLY A 89 7.94 -8.71 -6.45
C GLY A 89 8.51 -7.85 -7.59
N LYS A 90 7.65 -7.42 -8.47
CA LYS A 90 8.05 -6.66 -9.66
C LYS A 90 8.47 -5.23 -9.30
N ARG A 91 9.47 -4.75 -10.03
CA ARG A 91 9.80 -3.32 -10.05
C ARG A 91 8.60 -2.52 -10.54
N ARG A 92 8.32 -1.43 -9.84
CA ARG A 92 7.20 -0.53 -10.11
C ARG A 92 7.68 0.90 -10.20
N THR A 93 7.00 1.65 -11.05
CA THR A 93 7.21 3.10 -11.18
C THR A 93 5.88 3.79 -11.11
N LEU A 94 5.78 4.81 -10.27
CA LEU A 94 4.66 5.72 -10.22
C LEU A 94 5.09 7.05 -10.82
N VAL A 95 4.40 7.49 -11.87
CA VAL A 95 4.68 8.75 -12.55
C VAL A 95 3.56 9.74 -12.20
N GLY A 96 3.94 10.88 -11.69
CA GLY A 96 3.03 12.00 -11.40
C GLY A 96 3.69 13.31 -11.80
N ASN A 97 3.02 14.44 -11.58
CA ASN A 97 3.49 15.79 -11.96
C ASN A 97 4.99 16.00 -11.74
N GLN A 98 5.81 15.76 -12.77
CA GLN A 98 7.27 15.96 -12.83
C GLN A 98 8.11 15.09 -11.87
N GLN A 99 7.52 14.12 -11.19
CA GLN A 99 8.24 13.20 -10.33
C GLN A 99 7.97 11.73 -10.72
N SER A 100 9.02 10.94 -10.70
CA SER A 100 8.92 9.49 -10.81
C SER A 100 9.34 8.85 -9.49
N ILE A 101 8.49 8.00 -8.96
CA ILE A 101 8.75 7.23 -7.75
C ILE A 101 9.01 5.79 -8.17
N HIS A 102 10.14 5.25 -7.76
CA HIS A 102 10.55 3.90 -8.08
C HIS A 102 10.61 3.02 -6.84
N GLY A 103 10.36 1.75 -7.02
CA GLY A 103 10.45 0.75 -5.97
C GLY A 103 9.99 -0.61 -6.45
N TYR A 104 9.60 -1.44 -5.52
CA TYR A 104 9.16 -2.81 -5.77
C TYR A 104 7.83 -3.08 -5.05
N SER A 105 7.05 -3.97 -5.63
CA SER A 105 5.95 -4.58 -4.88
C SER A 105 6.53 -5.55 -3.86
N LEU A 106 5.91 -5.60 -2.67
CA LEU A 106 6.35 -6.46 -1.58
C LEU A 106 5.21 -7.27 -1.02
N VAL A 107 5.51 -8.51 -0.68
CA VAL A 107 4.66 -9.35 0.17
C VAL A 107 5.45 -9.71 1.42
N VAL A 108 4.83 -9.55 2.58
CA VAL A 108 5.38 -10.01 3.86
C VAL A 108 4.40 -11.04 4.41
N HIS A 109 4.90 -12.24 4.70
CA HIS A 109 4.09 -13.34 5.18
C HIS A 109 4.66 -13.98 6.45
N ASP A 110 3.94 -14.94 7.01
CA ASP A 110 4.23 -15.57 8.32
C ASP A 110 4.26 -14.54 9.47
N LEU A 111 3.43 -13.51 9.36
CA LEU A 111 3.31 -12.47 10.38
C LEU A 111 2.42 -12.92 11.54
N LYS A 112 2.91 -12.66 12.76
CA LYS A 112 2.06 -12.73 13.96
C LYS A 112 1.09 -11.55 13.99
N PRO A 113 -0.06 -11.65 14.66
CA PRO A 113 -1.09 -10.60 14.67
C PRO A 113 -0.56 -9.20 15.04
N LYS A 114 0.24 -9.11 16.08
CA LYS A 114 0.84 -7.84 16.53
C LYS A 114 1.77 -7.23 15.45
N ALA A 115 2.62 -8.05 14.86
CA ALA A 115 3.55 -7.63 13.79
C ALA A 115 2.80 -7.18 12.53
N SER A 116 1.73 -7.90 12.16
CA SER A 116 0.87 -7.53 11.05
C SER A 116 0.22 -6.16 11.24
N LEU A 117 -0.33 -5.88 12.41
CA LEU A 117 -0.92 -4.58 12.71
C LEU A 117 0.14 -3.48 12.70
N GLN A 118 1.31 -3.73 13.32
CA GLN A 118 2.41 -2.78 13.36
C GLN A 118 2.87 -2.40 11.95
N LEU A 119 3.04 -3.37 11.07
CA LEU A 119 3.43 -3.14 9.69
C LEU A 119 2.36 -2.38 8.90
N GLN A 120 1.10 -2.72 9.09
CA GLN A 120 -0.01 -2.03 8.45
C GLN A 120 -0.16 -0.57 8.93
N TYR A 121 0.15 -0.28 10.20
CA TYR A 121 0.12 1.09 10.73
C TYR A 121 1.31 1.93 10.30
N ALA A 122 2.50 1.38 10.39
CA ALA A 122 3.74 2.10 10.09
C ALA A 122 4.03 2.19 8.59
N GLY A 123 3.78 1.10 7.85
CA GLY A 123 4.24 0.95 6.48
C GLY A 123 5.77 0.86 6.36
N LEU A 124 6.29 0.86 5.15
CA LEU A 124 7.74 0.85 4.85
C LEU A 124 8.10 1.83 3.74
N GLY A 125 9.34 2.28 3.73
CA GLY A 125 9.87 3.21 2.75
C GLY A 125 9.34 4.63 2.93
N ALA A 126 9.24 5.39 1.83
CA ALA A 126 8.78 6.77 1.80
C ALA A 126 7.50 6.93 0.98
N GLU A 127 7.04 8.16 0.83
CA GLU A 127 5.96 8.56 -0.08
C GLU A 127 4.58 7.93 0.20
N ARG A 128 4.22 7.80 1.48
CA ARG A 128 2.89 7.31 1.93
C ARG A 128 1.73 8.09 1.32
N ARG A 129 1.89 9.41 1.19
CA ARG A 129 0.87 10.31 0.64
C ARG A 129 0.49 9.97 -0.81
N PHE A 130 1.37 9.30 -1.55
CA PHE A 130 1.11 8.81 -2.90
C PHE A 130 0.68 7.34 -2.94
N GLY A 131 0.38 6.75 -1.80
CA GLY A 131 -0.03 5.35 -1.70
C GLY A 131 1.12 4.34 -1.68
N CYS A 132 2.37 4.82 -1.59
CA CYS A 132 3.53 3.94 -1.49
C CYS A 132 3.72 3.42 -0.06
N GLY A 133 4.25 2.21 0.08
CA GLY A 133 4.58 1.62 1.37
C GLY A 133 3.38 1.29 2.26
N ILE A 134 2.19 1.28 1.73
CA ILE A 134 0.95 0.95 2.42
C ILE A 134 0.66 -0.53 2.25
N PHE A 135 0.61 -1.25 3.36
CA PHE A 135 0.33 -2.68 3.38
C PHE A 135 -1.16 -2.95 3.58
N VAL A 136 -1.69 -3.81 2.74
CA VAL A 136 -3.07 -4.30 2.78
C VAL A 136 -3.09 -5.83 2.81
N PRO A 137 -4.19 -6.45 3.27
CA PRO A 137 -4.29 -7.90 3.27
C PRO A 137 -4.05 -8.48 1.88
N HIS A 138 -3.20 -9.47 1.80
CA HIS A 138 -3.04 -10.28 0.60
C HIS A 138 -4.02 -11.45 0.67
N LYS A 139 -4.82 -11.63 -0.36
CA LYS A 139 -5.64 -12.82 -0.47
C LYS A 139 -4.70 -14.02 -0.58
N THR A 140 -4.64 -14.84 0.44
CA THR A 140 -4.00 -16.15 0.36
C THR A 140 -4.70 -16.92 -0.73
N ILE A 141 -3.97 -17.39 -1.71
CA ILE A 141 -4.47 -18.42 -2.61
C ILE A 141 -4.59 -19.67 -1.74
N SER A 142 -5.80 -19.93 -1.24
CA SER A 142 -6.12 -21.17 -0.57
C SER A 142 -5.94 -22.28 -1.60
N GLY A 143 -4.88 -23.06 -1.49
CA GLY A 143 -4.61 -24.19 -2.39
C GLY A 143 -3.15 -24.62 -2.53
N LEU A 144 -2.20 -23.94 -1.90
CA LEU A 144 -0.79 -24.34 -1.92
C LEU A 144 -0.25 -24.43 -0.50
N GLY A 145 -0.63 -25.47 0.23
CA GLY A 145 0.00 -25.70 1.51
C GLY A 145 -0.75 -26.55 2.51
N ASP A 146 -1.39 -27.61 2.09
CA ASP A 146 -1.70 -28.74 2.94
C ASP A 146 -1.28 -30.02 2.18
N ASP A 147 -0.02 -30.28 2.24
CA ASP A 147 0.54 -31.64 2.12
C ASP A 147 1.73 -31.75 3.08
#